data_fd60ffaa31d6e0e436e90eedee260bea
#
_entry.id   fd60ffaa31d6e0e436e90eedee260bea
#
_cell.length_a   1.000
_cell.length_b   1.000
_cell.length_c   1.000
_cell.angle_alpha   90.00
_cell.angle_beta   90.00
_cell.angle_gamma   90.00
#
_symmetry.space_group_name_H-M   'P 1'
#
loop_
_entity.id
_entity.type
_entity.pdbx_description
1 polymer ?
#
loop_
_entity_poly.entity_id
_entity_poly.type
_entity_poly.pdbx_seq_one_letter_code
_entity_poly.pdbx_strand_id
1 'polypeptide(L)'
;PVSYNEAPDLHGLIEQLCQSGNIPKPSIYIIPSQSPNAFATGRDPNHAAVAVTEGILEILNEDELKGVLGHELTHVKNRDILIATIVATIAGAITMLARMLQWAAMFGGVDRDDRKGGVFSLIAMLLFAILAPIAAMIIQLAVSRSREYLADEGGAKLCGNPLYLANALKKLSEGVRRNPMTTSNPSTSHLFIVNPFSA
;
A
#
# COMPACT_ATOMS: atom_id res chain seq x y z
N PRO A 1 0.59 1.10 -21.99
CA PRO A 1 1.25 -0.21 -21.95
C PRO A 1 2.44 -0.21 -22.92
N VAL A 2 3.51 -0.86 -22.53
CA VAL A 2 4.69 -1.08 -23.38
C VAL A 2 4.58 -2.48 -23.99
N SER A 3 4.92 -2.59 -25.26
CA SER A 3 4.92 -3.87 -25.97
C SER A 3 6.20 -4.68 -25.68
N TYR A 4 6.15 -6.00 -25.97
CA TYR A 4 7.33 -6.85 -25.83
C TYR A 4 8.52 -6.36 -26.66
N ASN A 5 8.26 -5.83 -27.86
CA ASN A 5 9.32 -5.35 -28.76
C ASN A 5 10.01 -4.08 -28.25
N GLU A 6 9.32 -3.27 -27.44
CA GLU A 6 9.85 -2.01 -26.88
C GLU A 6 10.68 -2.25 -25.60
N ALA A 7 10.35 -3.28 -24.82
CA ALA A 7 11.07 -3.59 -23.59
C ALA A 7 11.16 -5.10 -23.35
N PRO A 8 11.90 -5.85 -24.19
CA PRO A 8 11.96 -7.31 -24.10
C PRO A 8 12.50 -7.81 -22.77
N ASP A 9 13.52 -7.15 -22.21
CA ASP A 9 14.16 -7.54 -20.95
C ASP A 9 13.20 -7.40 -19.77
N LEU A 10 12.46 -6.29 -19.68
CA LEU A 10 11.45 -6.07 -18.65
C LEU A 10 10.30 -7.09 -18.74
N HIS A 11 9.84 -7.37 -19.96
CA HIS A 11 8.82 -8.39 -20.19
C HIS A 11 9.29 -9.79 -19.80
N GLY A 12 10.54 -10.15 -20.13
CA GLY A 12 11.16 -11.43 -19.78
C GLY A 12 11.30 -11.60 -18.28
N LEU A 13 11.74 -10.55 -17.59
CA LEU A 13 11.90 -10.55 -16.13
C LEU A 13 10.56 -10.75 -15.41
N ILE A 14 9.53 -9.99 -15.79
CA ILE A 14 8.19 -10.11 -15.22
C ILE A 14 7.59 -11.49 -15.51
N GLU A 15 7.81 -12.03 -16.71
CA GLU A 15 7.32 -13.36 -17.08
C GLU A 15 7.94 -14.46 -16.24
N GLN A 16 9.25 -14.43 -16.00
CA GLN A 16 9.93 -15.36 -15.08
C GLN A 16 9.35 -15.31 -13.67
N LEU A 17 9.12 -14.11 -13.12
CA LEU A 17 8.52 -13.93 -11.80
C LEU A 17 7.07 -14.45 -11.76
N CYS A 18 6.30 -14.18 -12.81
CA CYS A 18 4.92 -14.66 -12.93
C CYS A 18 4.85 -16.18 -12.99
N GLN A 19 5.75 -16.82 -13.74
CA GLN A 19 5.85 -18.28 -13.79
C GLN A 19 6.22 -18.88 -12.43
N SER A 20 7.23 -18.29 -11.75
CA SER A 20 7.64 -18.73 -10.41
C SER A 20 6.52 -18.59 -9.37
N GLY A 21 5.69 -17.56 -9.50
CA GLY A 21 4.61 -17.26 -8.58
C GLY A 21 3.27 -17.91 -8.93
N ASN A 22 3.15 -18.54 -10.11
CA ASN A 22 1.87 -18.93 -10.70
C ASN A 22 0.86 -17.76 -10.72
N ILE A 23 1.33 -16.60 -11.22
CA ILE A 23 0.57 -15.36 -11.33
C ILE A 23 0.32 -15.09 -12.81
N PRO A 24 -0.90 -14.69 -13.24
CA PRO A 24 -1.13 -14.20 -14.59
C PRO A 24 -0.23 -13.01 -14.90
N LYS A 25 0.31 -12.96 -16.12
CA LYS A 25 1.15 -11.83 -16.56
C LYS A 25 0.34 -10.54 -16.57
N PRO A 26 0.74 -9.50 -15.81
CA PRO A 26 0.06 -8.22 -15.78
C PRO A 26 0.33 -7.40 -17.04
N SER A 27 -0.47 -6.35 -17.27
CA SER A 27 -0.13 -5.31 -18.23
C SER A 27 1.06 -4.51 -17.73
N ILE A 28 2.03 -4.21 -18.61
CA ILE A 28 3.28 -3.55 -18.24
C ILE A 28 3.28 -2.13 -18.78
N TYR A 29 3.67 -1.17 -17.93
CA TYR A 29 3.74 0.26 -18.26
C TYR A 29 5.11 0.82 -17.90
N ILE A 30 5.66 1.66 -18.76
CA ILE A 30 6.81 2.52 -18.47
C ILE A 30 6.30 3.95 -18.38
N ILE A 31 6.64 4.61 -17.27
CA ILE A 31 6.28 6.01 -17.00
C ILE A 31 7.49 6.88 -17.29
N PRO A 32 7.37 7.92 -18.15
CA PRO A 32 8.46 8.83 -18.45
C PRO A 32 8.72 9.78 -17.27
N SER A 33 9.39 9.27 -16.25
CA SER A 33 9.74 10.00 -15.03
C SER A 33 11.13 9.58 -14.57
N GLN A 34 11.97 10.57 -14.30
CA GLN A 34 13.32 10.36 -13.75
C GLN A 34 13.29 9.97 -12.26
N SER A 35 12.17 10.14 -11.60
CA SER A 35 12.01 9.68 -10.24
C SER A 35 11.88 8.17 -10.18
N PRO A 36 12.79 7.49 -9.48
CA PRO A 36 12.78 6.04 -9.42
C PRO A 36 11.57 5.52 -8.64
N ASN A 37 10.69 4.82 -9.33
CA ASN A 37 9.52 4.17 -8.70
C ASN A 37 9.06 2.96 -9.51
N ALA A 38 8.45 1.99 -8.82
CA ALA A 38 7.66 0.93 -9.41
C ALA A 38 6.45 0.66 -8.52
N PHE A 39 5.35 0.24 -9.10
CA PHE A 39 4.17 -0.16 -8.34
C PHE A 39 3.30 -1.11 -9.15
N ALA A 40 2.57 -1.95 -8.44
CA ALA A 40 1.54 -2.79 -9.02
C ALA A 40 0.15 -2.32 -8.58
N THR A 41 -0.81 -2.43 -9.47
CA THR A 41 -2.21 -2.11 -9.20
C THR A 41 -3.13 -3.10 -9.89
N GLY A 42 -4.38 -3.14 -9.49
CA GLY A 42 -5.40 -3.99 -10.08
C GLY A 42 -6.39 -4.51 -9.05
N ARG A 43 -7.58 -4.85 -9.51
CA ARG A 43 -8.63 -5.37 -8.61
C ARG A 43 -8.42 -6.83 -8.21
N ASP A 44 -7.71 -7.58 -9.06
CA ASP A 44 -7.38 -8.99 -8.88
C ASP A 44 -6.19 -9.36 -9.78
N PRO A 45 -5.58 -10.55 -9.60
CA PRO A 45 -4.41 -10.96 -10.40
C PRO A 45 -4.64 -11.03 -11.91
N ASN A 46 -5.88 -11.27 -12.38
CA ASN A 46 -6.19 -11.33 -13.81
C ASN A 46 -6.35 -9.92 -14.43
N HIS A 47 -6.54 -8.90 -13.59
CA HIS A 47 -6.73 -7.51 -14.00
C HIS A 47 -5.69 -6.63 -13.30
N ALA A 48 -4.45 -7.08 -13.33
CA ALA A 48 -3.31 -6.39 -12.74
C ALA A 48 -2.51 -5.63 -13.79
N ALA A 49 -1.87 -4.57 -13.34
CA ALA A 49 -0.90 -3.80 -14.08
C ALA A 49 0.31 -3.51 -13.21
N VAL A 50 1.49 -3.54 -13.82
CA VAL A 50 2.76 -3.15 -13.19
C VAL A 50 3.28 -1.94 -13.95
N ALA A 51 3.65 -0.91 -13.23
CA ALA A 51 4.25 0.29 -13.78
C ALA A 51 5.64 0.49 -13.18
N VAL A 52 6.61 0.81 -14.04
CA VAL A 52 7.96 1.20 -13.64
C VAL A 52 8.30 2.55 -14.27
N THR A 53 9.11 3.34 -13.59
CA THR A 53 9.60 4.61 -14.16
C THR A 53 10.90 4.41 -14.92
N GLU A 54 11.21 5.31 -15.85
CA GLU A 54 12.52 5.33 -16.51
C GLU A 54 13.65 5.44 -15.49
N GLY A 55 13.49 6.30 -14.48
CA GLY A 55 14.49 6.49 -13.43
C GLY A 55 14.81 5.25 -12.61
N ILE A 56 13.86 4.33 -12.35
CA ILE A 56 14.18 3.08 -11.65
C ILE A 56 14.96 2.13 -12.57
N LEU A 57 14.65 2.10 -13.87
CA LEU A 57 15.35 1.28 -14.85
C LEU A 57 16.81 1.74 -15.08
N GLU A 58 17.08 3.04 -14.91
CA GLU A 58 18.43 3.59 -15.00
C GLU A 58 19.29 3.29 -13.76
N ILE A 59 18.67 3.24 -12.57
CA ILE A 59 19.38 3.12 -11.31
C ILE A 59 19.62 1.65 -10.91
N LEU A 60 18.63 0.78 -11.09
CA LEU A 60 18.69 -0.60 -10.64
C LEU A 60 19.29 -1.51 -11.72
N ASN A 61 20.10 -2.47 -11.27
CA ASN A 61 20.48 -3.59 -12.12
C ASN A 61 19.32 -4.63 -12.18
N GLU A 62 19.48 -5.66 -13.02
CA GLU A 62 18.46 -6.67 -13.27
C GLU A 62 18.05 -7.41 -11.99
N ASP A 63 18.99 -7.80 -11.14
CA ASP A 63 18.74 -8.49 -9.87
C ASP A 63 17.98 -7.61 -8.87
N GLU A 64 18.37 -6.34 -8.76
CA GLU A 64 17.71 -5.36 -7.90
C GLU A 64 16.28 -5.07 -8.40
N LEU A 65 16.11 -4.89 -9.72
CA LEU A 65 14.80 -4.70 -10.34
C LEU A 65 13.91 -5.94 -10.15
N LYS A 66 14.48 -7.14 -10.27
CA LYS A 66 13.80 -8.41 -9.99
C LYS A 66 13.30 -8.46 -8.55
N GLY A 67 14.09 -7.99 -7.59
CA GLY A 67 13.69 -7.89 -6.19
C GLY A 67 12.47 -7.00 -5.98
N VAL A 68 12.49 -5.80 -6.56
CA VAL A 68 11.38 -4.84 -6.50
C VAL A 68 10.12 -5.41 -7.17
N LEU A 69 10.24 -5.90 -8.39
CA LEU A 69 9.10 -6.47 -9.13
C LEU A 69 8.53 -7.72 -8.44
N GLY A 70 9.37 -8.54 -7.81
CA GLY A 70 8.93 -9.68 -7.02
C GLY A 70 8.08 -9.27 -5.81
N HIS A 71 8.47 -8.20 -5.12
CA HIS A 71 7.70 -7.59 -4.04
C HIS A 71 6.33 -7.09 -4.55
N GLU A 72 6.32 -6.29 -5.62
CA GLU A 72 5.10 -5.74 -6.22
C GLU A 72 4.14 -6.83 -6.73
N LEU A 73 4.67 -7.85 -7.39
CA LEU A 73 3.86 -8.98 -7.86
C LEU A 73 3.29 -9.81 -6.71
N THR A 74 3.95 -9.83 -5.56
CA THR A 74 3.41 -10.49 -4.36
C THR A 74 2.19 -9.76 -3.83
N HIS A 75 2.15 -8.43 -3.84
CA HIS A 75 0.94 -7.66 -3.53
C HIS A 75 -0.23 -8.01 -4.45
N VAL A 76 0.03 -8.18 -5.75
CA VAL A 76 -0.97 -8.62 -6.72
C VAL A 76 -1.48 -10.02 -6.38
N LYS A 77 -0.56 -10.97 -6.15
CA LYS A 77 -0.88 -12.36 -5.80
C LYS A 77 -1.75 -12.46 -4.56
N ASN A 78 -1.42 -11.69 -3.54
CA ASN A 78 -2.10 -11.68 -2.24
C ASN A 78 -3.39 -10.84 -2.25
N ARG A 79 -3.73 -10.18 -3.37
CA ARG A 79 -4.90 -9.29 -3.51
C ARG A 79 -4.90 -8.16 -2.48
N ASP A 80 -3.74 -7.54 -2.27
CA ASP A 80 -3.52 -6.59 -1.21
C ASP A 80 -4.42 -5.36 -1.31
N ILE A 81 -4.67 -4.87 -2.51
CA ILE A 81 -5.59 -3.75 -2.76
C ILE A 81 -7.02 -4.09 -2.30
N LEU A 82 -7.50 -5.30 -2.60
CA LEU A 82 -8.82 -5.73 -2.16
C LEU A 82 -8.94 -5.77 -0.63
N ILE A 83 -7.95 -6.36 0.03
CA ILE A 83 -7.95 -6.45 1.51
C ILE A 83 -7.85 -5.06 2.13
N ALA A 84 -6.95 -4.19 1.63
CA ALA A 84 -6.84 -2.81 2.09
C ALA A 84 -8.17 -2.05 1.93
N THR A 85 -8.86 -2.23 0.80
CA THR A 85 -10.17 -1.62 0.55
C THR A 85 -11.23 -2.10 1.53
N ILE A 86 -11.29 -3.41 1.81
CA ILE A 86 -12.23 -3.99 2.78
C ILE A 86 -11.96 -3.42 4.18
N VAL A 87 -10.70 -3.43 4.62
CA VAL A 87 -10.30 -2.91 5.94
C VAL A 87 -10.62 -1.42 6.06
N ALA A 88 -10.32 -0.62 5.04
CA ALA A 88 -10.63 0.81 5.01
C ALA A 88 -12.14 1.06 5.06
N THR A 89 -12.94 0.25 4.36
CA THR A 89 -14.40 0.36 4.36
C THR A 89 -14.98 0.07 5.75
N ILE A 90 -14.52 -1.00 6.40
CA ILE A 90 -14.96 -1.37 7.77
C ILE A 90 -14.57 -0.28 8.76
N ALA A 91 -13.32 0.21 8.71
CA ALA A 91 -12.85 1.28 9.58
C ALA A 91 -13.63 2.59 9.35
N GLY A 92 -13.95 2.90 8.10
CA GLY A 92 -14.81 4.05 7.75
C GLY A 92 -16.22 3.92 8.32
N ALA A 93 -16.84 2.73 8.23
CA ALA A 93 -18.14 2.47 8.81
C ALA A 93 -18.14 2.61 10.35
N ILE A 94 -17.13 2.06 11.02
CA ILE A 94 -16.95 2.21 12.47
C ILE A 94 -16.82 3.69 12.85
N THR A 95 -16.00 4.43 12.13
CA THR A 95 -15.80 5.87 12.37
C THR A 95 -17.08 6.67 12.14
N MET A 96 -17.84 6.34 11.08
CA MET A 96 -19.12 6.98 10.80
C MET A 96 -20.14 6.73 11.92
N LEU A 97 -20.27 5.48 12.37
CA LEU A 97 -21.16 5.13 13.48
C LEU A 97 -20.76 5.86 14.78
N ALA A 98 -19.46 5.91 15.09
CA ALA A 98 -18.96 6.65 16.26
C ALA A 98 -19.32 8.14 16.18
N ARG A 99 -19.20 8.78 15.00
CA ARG A 99 -19.63 10.17 14.79
C ARG A 99 -21.13 10.34 14.95
N MET A 100 -21.95 9.43 14.39
CA MET A 100 -23.41 9.49 14.54
C MET A 100 -23.82 9.39 16.01
N LEU A 101 -23.20 8.51 16.80
CA LEU A 101 -23.42 8.41 18.24
C LEU A 101 -23.01 9.69 18.97
N GLN A 102 -21.90 10.29 18.60
CA GLN A 102 -21.45 11.57 19.16
C GLN A 102 -22.45 12.69 18.88
N TRP A 103 -22.96 12.77 17.65
CA TRP A 103 -24.00 13.73 17.28
C TRP A 103 -25.31 13.50 18.05
N ALA A 104 -25.73 12.25 18.18
CA ALA A 104 -26.90 11.89 18.96
C ALA A 104 -26.77 12.27 20.46
N ALA A 105 -25.56 12.12 21.01
CA ALA A 105 -25.28 12.54 22.40
C ALA A 105 -25.32 14.06 22.57
N MET A 106 -24.90 14.83 21.54
CA MET A 106 -24.84 16.29 21.63
C MET A 106 -26.22 16.95 21.38
N PHE A 107 -27.03 16.37 20.49
CA PHE A 107 -28.26 16.98 19.99
C PHE A 107 -29.51 16.14 20.27
N GLY A 108 -29.38 14.83 20.52
CA GLY A 108 -30.47 13.96 20.95
C GLY A 108 -30.74 14.19 22.44
N GLY A 109 -31.89 14.74 22.79
CA GLY A 109 -32.32 14.85 24.17
C GLY A 109 -32.41 13.47 24.78
N VAL A 110 -31.42 13.09 25.56
CA VAL A 110 -31.52 11.94 26.45
C VAL A 110 -32.56 12.32 27.49
N ASP A 111 -33.68 11.60 27.53
CA ASP A 111 -34.71 11.78 28.57
C ASP A 111 -34.03 11.81 29.93
N ARG A 112 -34.20 12.92 30.65
CA ARG A 112 -33.47 13.25 31.88
C ARG A 112 -34.08 12.60 33.14
N ASP A 113 -35.02 11.67 33.00
CA ASP A 113 -35.73 11.12 34.14
C ASP A 113 -34.94 10.13 35.01
N ASP A 114 -33.81 9.63 34.51
CA ASP A 114 -32.92 8.74 35.30
C ASP A 114 -31.53 9.36 35.48
N ARG A 115 -31.38 10.28 36.44
CA ARG A 115 -30.17 11.10 36.67
C ARG A 115 -28.87 10.32 36.89
N LYS A 116 -28.91 9.07 37.34
CA LYS A 116 -27.71 8.24 37.58
C LYS A 116 -27.33 7.38 36.38
N GLY A 117 -28.30 6.87 35.60
CA GLY A 117 -28.08 6.10 34.40
C GLY A 117 -27.64 6.96 33.21
N GLY A 118 -28.17 8.20 33.12
CA GLY A 118 -27.90 9.12 31.98
C GLY A 118 -26.45 9.59 31.92
N VAL A 119 -25.81 9.90 33.04
CA VAL A 119 -24.43 10.38 33.08
C VAL A 119 -23.44 9.24 32.70
N PHE A 120 -23.68 8.04 33.23
CA PHE A 120 -22.84 6.88 32.91
C PHE A 120 -22.96 6.49 31.43
N SER A 121 -24.18 6.49 30.90
CA SER A 121 -24.43 6.25 29.45
C SER A 121 -23.76 7.29 28.56
N LEU A 122 -23.80 8.56 28.94
CA LEU A 122 -23.13 9.65 28.20
C LEU A 122 -21.60 9.45 28.20
N ILE A 123 -21.01 9.15 29.35
CA ILE A 123 -19.55 8.90 29.45
C ILE A 123 -19.15 7.69 28.60
N ALA A 124 -19.90 6.58 28.70
CA ALA A 124 -19.63 5.39 27.88
C ALA A 124 -19.72 5.67 26.39
N MET A 125 -20.71 6.43 25.95
CA MET A 125 -20.90 6.83 24.56
C MET A 125 -19.76 7.74 24.07
N LEU A 126 -19.31 8.69 24.87
CA LEU A 126 -18.19 9.57 24.54
C LEU A 126 -16.86 8.78 24.45
N LEU A 127 -16.64 7.87 25.39
CA LEU A 127 -15.47 6.99 25.34
C LEU A 127 -15.48 6.11 24.11
N PHE A 128 -16.61 5.51 23.75
CA PHE A 128 -16.75 4.70 22.54
C PHE A 128 -16.51 5.54 21.27
N ALA A 129 -17.05 6.76 21.21
CA ALA A 129 -16.88 7.67 20.08
C ALA A 129 -15.41 8.06 19.83
N ILE A 130 -14.58 8.05 20.88
CA ILE A 130 -13.14 8.33 20.78
C ILE A 130 -12.34 7.05 20.51
N LEU A 131 -12.63 5.98 21.24
CA LEU A 131 -11.81 4.76 21.18
C LEU A 131 -12.04 3.94 19.91
N ALA A 132 -13.28 3.92 19.38
CA ALA A 132 -13.58 3.11 18.20
C ALA A 132 -12.81 3.57 16.92
N PRO A 133 -12.71 4.86 16.58
CA PRO A 133 -11.87 5.33 15.48
C PRO A 133 -10.38 5.03 15.69
N ILE A 134 -9.89 5.14 16.93
CA ILE A 134 -8.48 4.85 17.26
C ILE A 134 -8.22 3.35 17.06
N ALA A 135 -9.09 2.48 17.55
CA ALA A 135 -8.98 1.05 17.35
C ALA A 135 -9.02 0.68 15.85
N ALA A 136 -9.94 1.29 15.09
CA ALA A 136 -10.02 1.09 13.64
C ALA A 136 -8.72 1.50 12.92
N MET A 137 -8.11 2.62 13.30
CA MET A 137 -6.83 3.07 12.76
C MET A 137 -5.69 2.11 13.12
N ILE A 138 -5.63 1.62 14.36
CA ILE A 138 -4.61 0.66 14.78
C ILE A 138 -4.72 -0.64 13.98
N ILE A 139 -5.94 -1.13 13.75
CA ILE A 139 -6.19 -2.33 12.94
C ILE A 139 -5.73 -2.10 11.49
N GLN A 140 -6.05 -0.96 10.89
CA GLN A 140 -5.57 -0.62 9.54
C GLN A 140 -4.04 -0.63 9.45
N LEU A 141 -3.35 -0.01 10.41
CA LEU A 141 -1.89 0.02 10.44
C LEU A 141 -1.27 -1.36 10.65
N ALA A 142 -1.87 -2.20 11.52
CA ALA A 142 -1.41 -3.56 11.75
C ALA A 142 -1.56 -4.43 10.51
N VAL A 143 -2.70 -4.34 9.81
CA VAL A 143 -2.93 -5.04 8.56
C VAL A 143 -1.94 -4.56 7.50
N SER A 144 -1.74 -3.26 7.32
CA SER A 144 -0.79 -2.70 6.35
C SER A 144 0.62 -3.27 6.58
N ARG A 145 1.16 -3.19 7.80
CA ARG A 145 2.48 -3.75 8.12
C ARG A 145 2.60 -5.25 7.87
N SER A 146 1.59 -6.02 8.26
CA SER A 146 1.56 -7.47 8.03
C SER A 146 1.68 -7.80 6.54
N ARG A 147 1.10 -6.97 5.68
CA ARG A 147 1.12 -7.16 4.23
C ARG A 147 2.49 -6.86 3.63
N GLU A 148 3.17 -5.81 4.11
CA GLU A 148 4.55 -5.52 3.71
C GLU A 148 5.47 -6.70 4.03
N TYR A 149 5.40 -7.28 5.24
CA TYR A 149 6.19 -8.47 5.59
C TYR A 149 5.88 -9.67 4.70
N LEU A 150 4.61 -9.87 4.34
CA LEU A 150 4.21 -10.94 3.43
C LEU A 150 4.68 -10.69 1.99
N ALA A 151 4.73 -9.41 1.57
CA ALA A 151 5.25 -9.02 0.27
C ALA A 151 6.76 -9.18 0.20
N ASP A 152 7.50 -8.82 1.25
CA ASP A 152 8.94 -9.04 1.36
C ASP A 152 9.29 -10.53 1.31
N GLU A 153 8.61 -11.36 2.11
CA GLU A 153 8.82 -12.81 2.13
C GLU A 153 8.44 -13.45 0.78
N GLY A 154 7.30 -13.07 0.23
CA GLY A 154 6.83 -13.59 -1.05
C GLY A 154 7.70 -13.16 -2.21
N GLY A 155 8.12 -11.89 -2.25
CA GLY A 155 9.06 -11.36 -3.22
C GLY A 155 10.40 -12.08 -3.19
N ALA A 156 10.95 -12.32 -1.99
CA ALA A 156 12.18 -13.09 -1.82
C ALA A 156 12.06 -14.53 -2.36
N LYS A 157 10.90 -15.16 -2.15
CA LYS A 157 10.60 -16.49 -2.72
C LYS A 157 10.49 -16.46 -4.25
N LEU A 158 9.88 -15.43 -4.82
CA LEU A 158 9.72 -15.27 -6.27
C LEU A 158 11.07 -15.08 -6.98
N CYS A 159 11.93 -14.23 -6.39
CA CYS A 159 13.27 -13.96 -6.99
C CYS A 159 14.32 -14.98 -6.60
N GLY A 160 14.11 -15.77 -5.55
CA GLY A 160 15.09 -16.75 -5.04
C GLY A 160 16.19 -16.16 -4.18
N ASN A 161 16.24 -14.82 -3.98
CA ASN A 161 17.27 -14.16 -3.16
C ASN A 161 16.70 -12.90 -2.47
N PRO A 162 16.66 -12.88 -1.12
CA PRO A 162 16.13 -11.73 -0.37
C PRO A 162 17.01 -10.48 -0.46
N LEU A 163 18.27 -10.61 -0.83
CA LEU A 163 19.19 -9.48 -0.94
C LEU A 163 18.91 -8.59 -2.15
N TYR A 164 18.20 -9.09 -3.14
CA TYR A 164 17.86 -8.31 -4.33
C TYR A 164 17.03 -7.08 -3.97
N LEU A 165 15.95 -7.27 -3.21
CA LEU A 165 15.14 -6.16 -2.73
C LEU A 165 15.90 -5.26 -1.74
N ALA A 166 16.66 -5.85 -0.81
CA ALA A 166 17.42 -5.08 0.17
C ALA A 166 18.45 -4.14 -0.49
N ASN A 167 19.16 -4.61 -1.52
CA ASN A 167 20.12 -3.82 -2.28
C ASN A 167 19.40 -2.72 -3.11
N ALA A 168 18.27 -3.06 -3.72
CA ALA A 168 17.44 -2.09 -4.43
C ALA A 168 17.00 -0.95 -3.51
N LEU A 169 16.42 -1.25 -2.35
CA LEU A 169 15.95 -0.25 -1.38
C LEU A 169 17.09 0.65 -0.89
N LYS A 170 18.27 0.08 -0.62
CA LYS A 170 19.45 0.87 -0.24
C LYS A 170 19.84 1.85 -1.34
N LYS A 171 19.90 1.39 -2.57
CA LYS A 171 20.29 2.20 -3.73
C LYS A 171 19.26 3.29 -4.03
N LEU A 172 17.96 2.97 -3.96
CA LEU A 172 16.88 3.92 -4.13
C LEU A 172 16.88 5.00 -3.04
N SER A 173 17.10 4.62 -1.78
CA SER A 173 17.19 5.58 -0.67
C SER A 173 18.35 6.55 -0.83
N GLU A 174 19.50 6.10 -1.31
CA GLU A 174 20.64 6.95 -1.64
C GLU A 174 20.35 7.87 -2.84
N GLY A 175 19.61 7.39 -3.85
CA GLY A 175 19.19 8.15 -5.02
C GLY A 175 18.24 9.29 -4.66
N VAL A 176 17.24 9.03 -3.82
CA VAL A 176 16.28 10.04 -3.33
C VAL A 176 16.98 11.12 -2.50
N ARG A 177 17.97 10.73 -1.67
CA ARG A 177 18.77 11.72 -0.89
C ARG A 177 19.57 12.66 -1.77
N ARG A 178 20.04 12.21 -2.94
CA ARG A 178 20.80 13.06 -3.88
C ARG A 178 19.91 13.96 -4.74
N ASN A 179 18.68 13.54 -5.02
CA ASN A 179 17.71 14.27 -5.82
C ASN A 179 16.31 14.18 -5.18
N PRO A 180 16.03 14.97 -4.11
CA PRO A 180 14.71 14.98 -3.49
C PRO A 180 13.67 15.55 -4.48
N MET A 181 12.52 14.93 -4.55
CA MET A 181 11.44 15.39 -5.42
C MET A 181 10.82 16.68 -4.88
N THR A 182 10.90 17.74 -5.66
CA THR A 182 10.26 19.03 -5.35
C THR A 182 8.83 19.16 -5.86
N THR A 183 8.36 18.24 -6.70
CA THR A 183 7.06 18.35 -7.44
C THR A 183 6.05 17.24 -7.16
N SER A 184 6.33 16.28 -6.26
CA SER A 184 5.39 15.22 -5.97
C SER A 184 4.26 15.69 -5.04
N ASN A 185 3.03 15.32 -5.39
CA ASN A 185 1.86 15.59 -4.56
C ASN A 185 1.91 14.71 -3.30
N PRO A 186 1.83 15.27 -2.07
CA PRO A 186 1.79 14.49 -0.83
C PRO A 186 0.75 13.38 -0.81
N SER A 187 -0.36 13.56 -1.54
CA SER A 187 -1.43 12.55 -1.65
C SER A 187 -1.02 11.26 -2.37
N THR A 188 0.07 11.29 -3.15
CA THR A 188 0.57 10.13 -3.90
C THR A 188 1.83 9.51 -3.28
N SER A 189 2.31 10.03 -2.14
CA SER A 189 3.53 9.54 -1.48
C SER A 189 3.47 8.06 -1.09
N HIS A 190 2.28 7.54 -0.83
CA HIS A 190 2.05 6.12 -0.52
C HIS A 190 2.24 5.15 -1.71
N LEU A 191 2.35 5.68 -2.94
CA LEU A 191 2.62 4.89 -4.15
C LEU A 191 4.12 4.75 -4.43
N PHE A 192 4.98 5.36 -3.62
CA PHE A 192 6.43 5.31 -3.82
C PHE A 192 7.04 4.25 -2.91
N ILE A 193 7.92 3.42 -3.47
CA ILE A 193 8.70 2.39 -2.75
C ILE A 193 9.57 3.00 -1.66
N VAL A 194 10.15 4.17 -1.93
CA VAL A 194 10.89 4.97 -0.94
C VAL A 194 10.21 6.33 -0.85
N ASN A 195 9.96 6.79 0.38
CA ASN A 195 9.31 8.09 0.59
C ASN A 195 10.12 9.21 -0.07
N PRO A 196 9.60 9.90 -1.09
CA PRO A 196 10.33 10.92 -1.83
C PRO A 196 10.64 12.19 -1.03
N PHE A 197 10.03 12.35 0.15
CA PHE A 197 10.18 13.51 1.05
C PHE A 197 11.08 13.24 2.26
N SER A 198 11.61 12.02 2.43
CA SER A 198 12.54 11.74 3.52
C SER A 198 13.94 12.24 3.15
N ALA A 199 14.25 13.45 3.56
CA ALA A 199 15.62 13.96 3.62
C ALA A 199 16.26 13.57 4.95
#